data_75261c9b9a5a6545646c5c0840e21b7a
#
_entry.id   75261c9b9a5a6545646c5c0840e21b7a
#
_cell.length_a   1.000
_cell.length_b   1.000
_cell.length_c   1.000
_cell.angle_alpha   90.00
_cell.angle_beta   90.00
_cell.angle_gamma   90.00
#
_symmetry.space_group_name_H-M   'P 1'
#
loop_
_entity.id
_entity.type
_entity.pdbx_description
1 polymer ?
#
loop_
_entity_poly.entity_id
_entity_poly.type
_entity_poly.pdbx_seq_one_letter_code
_entity_poly.pdbx_strand_id
1 'polypeptide(L)'
;MATDSGTWAYRDRFGDRFGRTYFRRFPPGVCSSIGLGTYLGEPTDAVDDEYRAAITAALDSGINMIDTAINYRCQRSERVVGDALADSEADREEVVVATKGGFLPFDGSQPADPGRYIREQYVDTDIVDPDTLVRGSHSIEPGVIDHLLDRSLSNLDLDRIDCYYVHNPETQLLDREPAAVYDSLEATFELLERRRAAGDIGCYGLATWEAFRVPPSAEQHLSLATLLDRAARAADAVGVDDHGLQVIQLPFNVEMADAFTQASQPAPPGSDDAGSDSGGGGDRLDGDTDDERVSALEYAHEAGLHVVTSASIGQAALAESIPPAIAAELAGDTTAQQAINFARSAPGVTTSLVGMSSPDHVDENVAAGTFDPLGASAFDAIFE
;
A
#
# COMPACT_ATOMS: atom_id res chain seq x y z
N MET A 1 4.33 17.85 -4.53
CA MET A 1 4.75 16.43 -4.60
C MET A 1 6.12 16.29 -3.95
N ALA A 2 6.37 15.12 -3.38
CA ALA A 2 7.70 14.73 -2.91
C ALA A 2 8.74 14.80 -4.03
N THR A 3 9.98 15.14 -3.69
CA THR A 3 11.11 15.14 -4.60
C THR A 3 12.25 14.30 -4.00
N ASP A 4 13.18 13.84 -4.84
CA ASP A 4 14.36 13.13 -4.33
C ASP A 4 15.11 13.98 -3.32
N SER A 5 15.42 15.23 -3.69
CA SER A 5 16.13 16.17 -2.80
C SER A 5 15.36 16.49 -1.51
N GLY A 6 14.03 16.68 -1.59
CA GLY A 6 13.20 17.01 -0.44
C GLY A 6 13.15 15.85 0.56
N THR A 7 12.87 14.63 0.10
CA THR A 7 12.82 13.46 0.99
C THR A 7 14.17 13.14 1.64
N TRP A 8 15.29 13.34 0.92
CA TRP A 8 16.62 13.20 1.50
C TRP A 8 16.93 14.32 2.52
N ALA A 9 16.51 15.56 2.27
CA ALA A 9 16.65 16.66 3.23
C ALA A 9 15.84 16.37 4.50
N TYR A 10 14.62 15.84 4.36
CA TYR A 10 13.82 15.38 5.50
C TYR A 10 14.55 14.30 6.31
N ARG A 11 15.04 13.25 5.63
CA ARG A 11 15.82 12.18 6.28
C ARG A 11 17.01 12.74 7.04
N ASP A 12 17.73 13.71 6.49
CA ASP A 12 18.94 14.26 7.11
C ASP A 12 18.63 15.04 8.39
N ARG A 13 17.44 15.63 8.53
CA ARG A 13 16.99 16.26 9.79
C ARG A 13 16.82 15.24 10.93
N PHE A 14 16.50 14.00 10.63
CA PHE A 14 16.23 12.94 11.62
C PHE A 14 17.31 11.85 11.66
N GLY A 15 18.38 11.99 10.89
CA GLY A 15 19.42 10.96 10.74
C GLY A 15 20.12 10.57 12.03
N ASP A 16 20.21 11.47 13.01
CA ASP A 16 20.82 11.21 14.32
C ASP A 16 19.86 10.47 15.27
N ARG A 17 18.55 10.52 15.01
CA ARG A 17 17.53 9.87 15.84
C ARG A 17 17.33 8.40 15.50
N PHE A 18 17.45 8.05 14.22
CA PHE A 18 17.09 6.74 13.70
C PHE A 18 18.29 6.00 13.11
N GLY A 19 18.25 4.66 13.16
CA GLY A 19 19.21 3.80 12.50
C GLY A 19 19.17 3.91 10.97
N ARG A 20 20.22 3.39 10.31
CA ARG A 20 20.38 3.47 8.84
C ARG A 20 19.26 2.85 8.03
N THR A 21 18.49 1.94 8.62
CA THR A 21 17.40 1.18 7.98
C THR A 21 16.02 1.81 8.18
N TYR A 22 15.95 2.97 8.85
CA TYR A 22 14.68 3.64 9.12
C TYR A 22 14.13 4.33 7.88
N PHE A 23 14.95 5.08 7.13
CA PHE A 23 14.56 5.63 5.84
C PHE A 23 14.97 4.68 4.72
N ARG A 24 14.01 4.29 3.89
CA ARG A 24 14.15 3.30 2.82
C ARG A 24 13.84 3.92 1.47
N ARG A 25 14.41 3.35 0.40
CA ARG A 25 14.11 3.80 -0.96
C ARG A 25 12.62 3.68 -1.24
N PHE A 26 12.07 4.74 -1.81
CA PHE A 26 10.70 4.84 -2.29
C PHE A 26 10.63 5.97 -3.33
N PRO A 27 9.87 5.87 -4.43
CA PRO A 27 9.76 6.95 -5.39
C PRO A 27 9.16 8.23 -4.75
N PRO A 28 9.77 9.40 -4.99
CA PRO A 28 10.94 9.64 -5.85
C PRO A 28 12.29 9.55 -5.13
N GLY A 29 12.36 9.27 -3.84
CA GLY A 29 13.61 9.28 -3.07
C GLY A 29 13.60 8.30 -1.90
N VAL A 30 13.22 8.74 -0.70
CA VAL A 30 13.14 7.92 0.51
C VAL A 30 11.89 8.20 1.32
N CYS A 31 11.37 7.16 1.98
CA CYS A 31 10.34 7.30 3.01
C CYS A 31 10.74 6.64 4.33
N SER A 32 10.10 7.04 5.40
CA SER A 32 10.23 6.39 6.71
C SER A 32 9.68 4.96 6.67
N SER A 33 10.33 4.02 7.37
CA SER A 33 9.88 2.61 7.46
C SER A 33 8.63 2.42 8.31
N ILE A 34 8.14 3.50 8.91
CA ILE A 34 6.84 3.60 9.57
C ILE A 34 6.09 4.71 8.87
N GLY A 35 4.87 4.42 8.39
CA GLY A 35 3.97 5.38 7.77
C GLY A 35 2.71 5.59 8.61
N LEU A 36 2.07 6.75 8.48
CA LEU A 36 0.81 7.05 9.15
C LEU A 36 -0.37 6.69 8.24
N GLY A 37 -1.27 5.81 8.74
CA GLY A 37 -2.53 5.46 8.09
C GLY A 37 -3.73 6.17 8.73
N THR A 38 -4.74 6.56 7.92
CA THR A 38 -5.88 7.38 8.35
C THR A 38 -7.24 6.66 8.25
N TYR A 39 -7.24 5.32 8.32
CA TYR A 39 -8.44 4.50 8.06
C TYR A 39 -9.49 4.58 9.17
N LEU A 40 -9.09 4.45 10.43
CA LEU A 40 -9.99 4.27 11.56
C LEU A 40 -10.64 5.58 12.03
N GLY A 41 -11.76 5.45 12.76
CA GLY A 41 -12.46 6.56 13.42
C GLY A 41 -13.75 6.95 12.72
N GLU A 42 -14.63 7.60 13.50
CA GLU A 42 -15.92 8.09 13.02
C GLU A 42 -15.73 9.34 12.12
N PRO A 43 -16.62 9.58 11.16
CA PRO A 43 -16.57 10.77 10.29
C PRO A 43 -17.12 12.02 11.03
N THR A 44 -16.37 12.49 12.05
CA THR A 44 -16.74 13.64 12.90
C THR A 44 -15.61 14.67 12.98
N ASP A 45 -15.97 15.91 13.28
CA ASP A 45 -15.02 17.01 13.44
C ASP A 45 -14.00 16.76 14.56
N ALA A 46 -14.43 16.12 15.66
CA ALA A 46 -13.53 15.79 16.77
C ALA A 46 -12.40 14.82 16.33
N VAL A 47 -12.76 13.79 15.54
CA VAL A 47 -11.77 12.85 15.00
C VAL A 47 -10.90 13.50 13.91
N ASP A 48 -11.44 14.47 13.16
CA ASP A 48 -10.64 15.26 12.21
C ASP A 48 -9.58 16.09 12.94
N ASP A 49 -9.93 16.74 14.03
CA ASP A 49 -8.98 17.53 14.84
C ASP A 49 -7.89 16.65 15.45
N GLU A 50 -8.25 15.43 15.92
CA GLU A 50 -7.28 14.43 16.41
C GLU A 50 -6.30 14.01 15.31
N TYR A 51 -6.80 13.64 14.13
CA TYR A 51 -5.93 13.25 13.00
C TYR A 51 -5.05 14.39 12.51
N ARG A 52 -5.57 15.63 12.45
CA ARG A 52 -4.76 16.80 12.09
C ARG A 52 -3.57 16.95 13.03
N ALA A 53 -3.81 16.88 14.34
CA ALA A 53 -2.75 16.94 15.34
C ALA A 53 -1.76 15.76 15.23
N ALA A 54 -2.26 14.53 14.98
CA ALA A 54 -1.43 13.36 14.81
C ALA A 54 -0.56 13.43 13.56
N ILE A 55 -1.09 13.90 12.41
CA ILE A 55 -0.32 14.04 11.17
C ILE A 55 0.78 15.09 11.35
N THR A 56 0.48 16.24 11.93
CA THR A 56 1.49 17.26 12.23
C THR A 56 2.58 16.70 13.15
N ALA A 57 2.23 16.03 14.25
CA ALA A 57 3.18 15.40 15.15
C ALA A 57 4.04 14.33 14.44
N ALA A 58 3.46 13.55 13.51
CA ALA A 58 4.18 12.54 12.73
C ALA A 58 5.25 13.17 11.83
N LEU A 59 4.88 14.23 11.11
CA LEU A 59 5.81 14.98 10.24
C LEU A 59 6.95 15.63 11.06
N ASP A 60 6.66 16.11 12.26
CA ASP A 60 7.65 16.69 13.19
C ASP A 60 8.52 15.63 13.87
N SER A 61 8.13 14.35 13.78
CA SER A 61 8.80 13.25 14.49
C SER A 61 9.61 12.32 13.59
N GLY A 62 9.64 12.54 12.28
CA GLY A 62 10.44 11.74 11.33
C GLY A 62 9.63 10.73 10.52
N ILE A 63 8.29 10.83 10.48
CA ILE A 63 7.42 10.07 9.58
C ILE A 63 7.06 10.97 8.41
N ASN A 64 7.47 10.59 7.19
CA ASN A 64 7.16 11.33 5.96
C ASN A 64 6.33 10.54 4.95
N MET A 65 5.72 9.42 5.36
CA MET A 65 4.79 8.64 4.57
C MET A 65 3.40 8.74 5.18
N ILE A 66 2.46 9.34 4.46
CA ILE A 66 1.05 9.47 4.86
C ILE A 66 0.19 8.69 3.87
N ASP A 67 -0.60 7.74 4.37
CA ASP A 67 -1.50 6.90 3.59
C ASP A 67 -2.95 7.15 3.95
N THR A 68 -3.77 7.40 2.93
CA THR A 68 -5.20 7.62 3.06
C THR A 68 -5.98 6.89 1.95
N ALA A 69 -7.28 7.08 1.85
CA ALA A 69 -8.12 6.67 0.72
C ALA A 69 -9.38 7.52 0.66
N ILE A 70 -9.93 7.68 -0.54
CA ILE A 70 -11.11 8.51 -0.76
C ILE A 70 -12.34 8.03 0.02
N ASN A 71 -12.49 6.73 0.24
CA ASN A 71 -13.61 6.17 0.98
C ASN A 71 -13.41 6.20 2.51
N TYR A 72 -12.22 6.54 3.02
CA TYR A 72 -11.96 6.59 4.45
C TYR A 72 -12.73 7.72 5.10
N ARG A 73 -13.48 7.39 6.17
CA ARG A 73 -14.26 8.32 6.95
C ARG A 73 -15.13 9.26 6.06
N CYS A 74 -15.72 8.73 5.00
CA CYS A 74 -16.58 9.48 4.07
C CYS A 74 -15.84 10.68 3.44
N GLN A 75 -14.64 10.47 2.86
CA GLN A 75 -13.74 11.47 2.25
C GLN A 75 -13.08 12.44 3.27
N ARG A 76 -13.43 12.39 4.54
CA ARG A 76 -12.88 13.31 5.54
C ARG A 76 -11.39 13.06 5.78
N SER A 77 -10.92 11.80 5.68
CA SER A 77 -9.50 11.47 5.86
C SER A 77 -8.59 12.19 4.86
N GLU A 78 -8.96 12.26 3.58
CA GLU A 78 -8.18 13.00 2.59
C GLU A 78 -8.17 14.52 2.90
N ARG A 79 -9.32 15.09 3.27
CA ARG A 79 -9.42 16.52 3.60
C ARG A 79 -8.56 16.89 4.80
N VAL A 80 -8.57 16.04 5.82
CA VAL A 80 -7.73 16.24 7.02
C VAL A 80 -6.25 16.13 6.70
N VAL A 81 -5.86 15.21 5.79
CA VAL A 81 -4.46 15.14 5.32
C VAL A 81 -4.08 16.43 4.59
N GLY A 82 -4.92 16.95 3.70
CA GLY A 82 -4.68 18.22 3.00
C GLY A 82 -4.52 19.39 3.97
N ASP A 83 -5.45 19.54 4.91
CA ASP A 83 -5.40 20.57 5.95
C ASP A 83 -4.13 20.47 6.80
N ALA A 84 -3.75 19.27 7.24
CA ALA A 84 -2.56 19.06 8.06
C ALA A 84 -1.26 19.36 7.30
N LEU A 85 -1.20 19.04 6.00
CA LEU A 85 -0.06 19.39 5.14
C LEU A 85 0.07 20.90 4.95
N ALA A 86 -1.05 21.61 4.81
CA ALA A 86 -1.05 23.07 4.66
C ALA A 86 -0.62 23.80 5.96
N ASP A 87 -0.93 23.19 7.12
CA ASP A 87 -0.60 23.75 8.45
C ASP A 87 0.80 23.31 8.94
N SER A 88 1.44 22.31 8.30
CA SER A 88 2.72 21.74 8.71
C SER A 88 3.91 22.65 8.36
N GLU A 89 4.99 22.58 9.18
CA GLU A 89 6.28 23.18 8.86
C GLU A 89 7.10 22.35 7.86
N ALA A 90 6.70 21.10 7.58
CA ALA A 90 7.36 20.27 6.58
C ALA A 90 7.02 20.74 5.17
N ASP A 91 8.05 20.91 4.34
CA ASP A 91 7.84 21.27 2.92
C ASP A 91 7.12 20.10 2.19
N ARG A 92 6.19 20.45 1.28
CA ARG A 92 5.47 19.44 0.49
C ARG A 92 6.41 18.48 -0.27
N GLU A 93 7.60 18.93 -0.63
CA GLU A 93 8.62 18.13 -1.32
C GLU A 93 9.26 17.06 -0.44
N GLU A 94 9.09 17.14 0.86
CA GLU A 94 9.63 16.21 1.85
C GLU A 94 8.70 15.04 2.16
N VAL A 95 7.38 15.20 1.88
CA VAL A 95 6.32 14.29 2.32
C VAL A 95 5.77 13.47 1.17
N VAL A 96 5.73 12.16 1.34
CA VAL A 96 5.08 11.21 0.42
C VAL A 96 3.62 11.04 0.84
N VAL A 97 2.69 11.35 -0.07
CA VAL A 97 1.25 11.21 0.13
C VAL A 97 0.73 10.14 -0.81
N ALA A 98 0.10 9.11 -0.23
CA ALA A 98 -0.56 8.04 -0.96
C ALA A 98 -2.06 8.03 -0.67
N THR A 99 -2.87 7.83 -1.73
CA THR A 99 -4.32 7.62 -1.61
C THR A 99 -4.81 6.56 -2.59
N LYS A 100 -6.09 6.21 -2.51
CA LYS A 100 -6.65 5.04 -3.19
C LYS A 100 -8.05 5.31 -3.73
N GLY A 101 -8.36 4.75 -4.92
CA GLY A 101 -9.69 4.71 -5.51
C GLY A 101 -10.11 3.30 -5.90
N GLY A 102 -11.42 3.05 -5.91
CA GLY A 102 -12.03 1.75 -6.19
C GLY A 102 -13.37 1.60 -5.48
N PHE A 103 -13.44 1.98 -4.20
CA PHE A 103 -14.71 2.08 -3.47
C PHE A 103 -15.33 3.45 -3.69
N LEU A 104 -16.63 3.47 -4.07
CA LEU A 104 -17.40 4.70 -4.21
C LEU A 104 -17.67 5.32 -2.83
N PRO A 105 -17.18 6.52 -2.55
CA PRO A 105 -17.26 7.09 -1.21
C PRO A 105 -18.60 7.78 -0.96
N PHE A 106 -18.98 7.86 0.31
CA PHE A 106 -19.95 8.84 0.79
C PHE A 106 -19.26 10.19 1.03
N ASP A 107 -20.02 11.27 1.18
CA ASP A 107 -19.47 12.60 1.40
C ASP A 107 -19.81 13.13 2.82
N GLY A 108 -18.77 13.34 3.62
CA GLY A 108 -18.83 13.95 4.94
C GLY A 108 -19.42 13.08 6.04
N SER A 109 -20.41 12.22 5.74
CA SER A 109 -21.04 11.31 6.69
C SER A 109 -21.69 10.12 5.99
N GLN A 110 -21.96 9.06 6.75
CA GLN A 110 -22.66 7.90 6.22
C GLN A 110 -24.16 8.23 6.00
N PRO A 111 -24.69 8.03 4.77
CA PRO A 111 -26.09 8.29 4.47
C PRO A 111 -27.01 7.26 5.15
N ALA A 112 -28.27 7.65 5.41
CA ALA A 112 -29.28 6.75 5.98
C ALA A 112 -29.63 5.57 5.03
N ASP A 113 -29.52 5.77 3.72
CA ASP A 113 -29.70 4.74 2.69
C ASP A 113 -28.50 4.75 1.75
N PRO A 114 -27.47 3.92 2.06
CA PRO A 114 -26.24 3.82 1.26
C PRO A 114 -26.48 3.43 -0.21
N GLY A 115 -27.37 2.46 -0.46
CA GLY A 115 -27.63 1.99 -1.81
C GLY A 115 -28.32 3.05 -2.69
N ARG A 116 -29.24 3.80 -2.09
CA ARG A 116 -29.89 4.94 -2.77
C ARG A 116 -28.86 6.03 -3.08
N TYR A 117 -27.98 6.35 -2.13
CA TYR A 117 -26.92 7.35 -2.32
C TYR A 117 -26.01 6.97 -3.50
N ILE A 118 -25.50 5.73 -3.53
CA ILE A 118 -24.65 5.25 -4.64
C ILE A 118 -25.38 5.37 -5.97
N ARG A 119 -26.63 4.96 -6.06
CA ARG A 119 -27.41 5.09 -7.28
C ARG A 119 -27.55 6.53 -7.74
N GLU A 120 -28.00 7.43 -6.84
CA GLU A 120 -28.26 8.84 -7.16
C GLU A 120 -26.97 9.63 -7.49
N GLN A 121 -25.86 9.31 -6.83
CA GLN A 121 -24.61 10.06 -6.99
C GLN A 121 -23.70 9.52 -8.10
N TYR A 122 -23.76 8.22 -8.42
CA TYR A 122 -22.79 7.60 -9.30
C TYR A 122 -23.43 6.88 -10.51
N VAL A 123 -24.57 6.19 -10.33
CA VAL A 123 -25.23 5.46 -11.41
C VAL A 123 -26.09 6.39 -12.24
N ASP A 124 -27.00 7.16 -11.61
CA ASP A 124 -27.93 8.07 -12.31
C ASP A 124 -27.19 9.27 -12.97
N THR A 125 -25.90 9.46 -12.62
CA THR A 125 -25.01 10.48 -13.18
C THR A 125 -24.05 9.94 -14.24
N ASP A 126 -24.19 8.67 -14.63
CA ASP A 126 -23.35 7.99 -15.61
C ASP A 126 -21.85 7.94 -15.26
N ILE A 127 -21.47 8.07 -13.97
CA ILE A 127 -20.10 7.92 -13.48
C ILE A 127 -19.71 6.45 -13.46
N VAL A 128 -20.62 5.56 -13.05
CA VAL A 128 -20.41 4.11 -13.01
C VAL A 128 -21.49 3.37 -13.75
N ASP A 129 -21.09 2.40 -14.57
CA ASP A 129 -22.00 1.43 -15.14
C ASP A 129 -22.41 0.41 -14.05
N PRO A 130 -23.72 0.27 -13.74
CA PRO A 130 -24.18 -0.66 -12.72
C PRO A 130 -23.75 -2.12 -12.97
N ASP A 131 -23.49 -2.52 -14.22
CA ASP A 131 -23.05 -3.87 -14.58
C ASP A 131 -21.57 -4.12 -14.19
N THR A 132 -20.79 -3.07 -13.91
CA THR A 132 -19.40 -3.16 -13.42
C THR A 132 -19.27 -2.95 -11.92
N LEU A 133 -20.39 -2.72 -11.23
CA LEU A 133 -20.41 -2.40 -9.80
C LEU A 133 -20.52 -3.67 -8.95
N VAL A 134 -19.42 -4.06 -8.33
CA VAL A 134 -19.37 -5.23 -7.45
C VAL A 134 -19.72 -4.83 -6.02
N ARG A 135 -20.48 -5.69 -5.32
CA ARG A 135 -20.98 -5.45 -3.95
C ARG A 135 -21.66 -4.09 -3.75
N GLY A 136 -22.18 -3.51 -4.84
CA GLY A 136 -22.94 -2.25 -4.82
C GLY A 136 -22.14 -0.98 -4.54
N SER A 137 -20.80 -1.05 -4.44
CA SER A 137 -19.96 0.11 -4.12
C SER A 137 -18.53 0.07 -4.64
N HIS A 138 -18.13 -0.98 -5.37
CA HIS A 138 -16.75 -1.14 -5.83
C HIS A 138 -16.67 -1.27 -7.35
N SER A 139 -15.83 -0.45 -7.98
CA SER A 139 -15.52 -0.52 -9.43
C SER A 139 -14.07 -0.06 -9.67
N ILE A 140 -13.42 -0.75 -10.61
CA ILE A 140 -12.04 -0.44 -11.04
C ILE A 140 -12.02 0.07 -12.49
N GLU A 141 -13.16 0.38 -13.06
CA GLU A 141 -13.24 0.87 -14.45
C GLU A 141 -12.54 2.23 -14.60
N PRO A 142 -11.85 2.48 -15.74
CA PRO A 142 -11.04 3.69 -15.93
C PRO A 142 -11.79 4.98 -15.65
N GLY A 143 -13.03 5.11 -16.14
CA GLY A 143 -13.85 6.30 -15.93
C GLY A 143 -14.17 6.57 -14.45
N VAL A 144 -14.38 5.51 -13.66
CA VAL A 144 -14.60 5.60 -12.22
C VAL A 144 -13.31 6.02 -11.51
N ILE A 145 -12.19 5.38 -11.82
CA ILE A 145 -10.88 5.69 -11.21
C ILE A 145 -10.46 7.12 -11.55
N ASP A 146 -10.70 7.58 -12.77
CA ASP A 146 -10.45 8.96 -13.20
C ASP A 146 -11.24 9.98 -12.36
N HIS A 147 -12.55 9.74 -12.21
CA HIS A 147 -13.42 10.57 -11.36
C HIS A 147 -12.96 10.60 -9.89
N LEU A 148 -12.60 9.42 -9.34
CA LEU A 148 -12.14 9.33 -7.96
C LEU A 148 -10.78 10.00 -7.75
N LEU A 149 -9.88 9.94 -8.73
CA LEU A 149 -8.58 10.62 -8.69
C LEU A 149 -8.75 12.15 -8.68
N ASP A 150 -9.60 12.70 -9.56
CA ASP A 150 -9.90 14.14 -9.55
C ASP A 150 -10.49 14.58 -8.21
N ARG A 151 -11.35 13.74 -7.63
CA ARG A 151 -11.94 14.02 -6.31
C ARG A 151 -10.89 13.96 -5.20
N SER A 152 -9.97 13.00 -5.25
CA SER A 152 -8.86 12.88 -4.29
C SER A 152 -7.93 14.08 -4.35
N LEU A 153 -7.55 14.54 -5.54
CA LEU A 153 -6.77 15.78 -5.72
C LEU A 153 -7.46 16.97 -5.08
N SER A 154 -8.79 17.10 -5.32
CA SER A 154 -9.60 18.18 -4.72
C SER A 154 -9.72 18.07 -3.20
N ASN A 155 -9.93 16.85 -2.65
CA ASN A 155 -10.04 16.65 -1.20
C ASN A 155 -8.73 16.95 -0.46
N LEU A 156 -7.60 16.55 -1.06
CA LEU A 156 -6.25 16.76 -0.52
C LEU A 156 -5.75 18.20 -0.72
N ASP A 157 -6.43 19.00 -1.54
CA ASP A 157 -5.98 20.33 -2.00
C ASP A 157 -4.55 20.27 -2.57
N LEU A 158 -4.28 19.28 -3.42
CA LEU A 158 -2.99 19.02 -4.04
C LEU A 158 -3.09 19.02 -5.56
N ASP A 159 -2.10 19.60 -6.24
CA ASP A 159 -1.95 19.49 -7.70
C ASP A 159 -1.45 18.11 -8.12
N ARG A 160 -0.82 17.35 -7.19
CA ARG A 160 -0.20 16.06 -7.48
C ARG A 160 -0.13 15.15 -6.26
N ILE A 161 -0.49 13.87 -6.47
CA ILE A 161 -0.37 12.78 -5.50
C ILE A 161 0.92 11.99 -5.79
N ASP A 162 1.65 11.55 -4.76
CA ASP A 162 2.92 10.84 -4.96
C ASP A 162 2.69 9.38 -5.38
N CYS A 163 1.73 8.69 -4.75
CA CYS A 163 1.35 7.33 -5.10
C CYS A 163 -0.18 7.18 -5.10
N TYR A 164 -0.76 6.71 -6.21
CA TYR A 164 -2.19 6.44 -6.31
C TYR A 164 -2.44 4.94 -6.43
N TYR A 165 -3.27 4.36 -5.57
CA TYR A 165 -3.57 2.93 -5.61
C TYR A 165 -4.93 2.63 -6.22
N VAL A 166 -5.01 1.55 -7.00
CA VAL A 166 -6.27 0.85 -7.24
C VAL A 166 -6.56 0.02 -5.99
N HIS A 167 -7.70 0.30 -5.35
CA HIS A 167 -8.06 -0.21 -4.02
C HIS A 167 -8.81 -1.54 -4.12
N ASN A 168 -8.26 -2.60 -3.55
CA ASN A 168 -8.80 -3.97 -3.51
C ASN A 168 -9.35 -4.47 -4.84
N PRO A 169 -8.56 -4.46 -5.93
CA PRO A 169 -9.03 -4.88 -7.25
C PRO A 169 -9.54 -6.32 -7.27
N GLU A 170 -9.05 -7.18 -6.37
CA GLU A 170 -9.51 -8.54 -6.19
C GLU A 170 -10.99 -8.66 -5.80
N THR A 171 -11.59 -7.59 -5.28
CA THR A 171 -13.04 -7.54 -5.00
C THR A 171 -13.86 -7.78 -6.26
N GLN A 172 -13.36 -7.40 -7.43
CA GLN A 172 -14.04 -7.62 -8.71
C GLN A 172 -14.17 -9.10 -9.07
N LEU A 173 -13.24 -9.95 -8.60
CA LEU A 173 -13.25 -11.40 -8.84
C LEU A 173 -14.44 -12.12 -8.18
N LEU A 174 -15.11 -11.48 -7.23
CA LEU A 174 -16.29 -12.05 -6.56
C LEU A 174 -17.51 -12.16 -7.47
N ASP A 175 -17.59 -11.32 -8.50
CA ASP A 175 -18.75 -11.27 -9.43
C ASP A 175 -18.33 -11.27 -10.91
N ARG A 176 -17.02 -11.24 -11.22
CA ARG A 176 -16.48 -11.14 -12.58
C ARG A 176 -15.42 -12.21 -12.86
N GLU A 177 -15.35 -12.66 -14.09
CA GLU A 177 -14.34 -13.60 -14.56
C GLU A 177 -12.91 -12.96 -14.50
N PRO A 178 -11.88 -13.72 -14.13
CA PRO A 178 -10.52 -13.20 -13.99
C PRO A 178 -10.00 -12.45 -15.23
N ALA A 179 -10.26 -12.96 -16.43
CA ALA A 179 -9.83 -12.30 -17.67
C ALA A 179 -10.42 -10.89 -17.80
N ALA A 180 -11.70 -10.70 -17.48
CA ALA A 180 -12.37 -9.40 -17.54
C ALA A 180 -11.81 -8.43 -16.47
N VAL A 181 -11.42 -8.94 -15.29
CA VAL A 181 -10.78 -8.13 -14.24
C VAL A 181 -9.40 -7.65 -14.68
N TYR A 182 -8.56 -8.53 -15.26
CA TYR A 182 -7.26 -8.12 -15.79
C TYR A 182 -7.39 -7.14 -16.97
N ASP A 183 -8.40 -7.30 -17.84
CA ASP A 183 -8.64 -6.37 -18.96
C ASP A 183 -9.04 -4.97 -18.43
N SER A 184 -9.90 -4.90 -17.42
CA SER A 184 -10.24 -3.63 -16.75
C SER A 184 -9.04 -3.01 -16.06
N LEU A 185 -8.17 -3.81 -15.41
CA LEU A 185 -6.93 -3.32 -14.81
C LEU A 185 -5.96 -2.77 -15.86
N GLU A 186 -5.79 -3.45 -17.02
CA GLU A 186 -4.95 -2.93 -18.11
C GLU A 186 -5.47 -1.56 -18.60
N ALA A 187 -6.78 -1.44 -18.85
CA ALA A 187 -7.38 -0.17 -19.25
C ALA A 187 -7.23 0.93 -18.18
N THR A 188 -7.32 0.56 -16.91
CA THR A 188 -7.10 1.48 -15.78
C THR A 188 -5.62 1.87 -15.65
N PHE A 189 -4.70 0.96 -15.90
CA PHE A 189 -3.26 1.29 -15.95
C PHE A 189 -2.95 2.26 -17.11
N GLU A 190 -3.56 2.10 -18.29
CA GLU A 190 -3.44 3.11 -19.35
C GLU A 190 -3.93 4.50 -18.95
N LEU A 191 -5.02 4.58 -18.19
CA LEU A 191 -5.46 5.86 -17.61
C LEU A 191 -4.41 6.41 -16.65
N LEU A 192 -3.92 5.59 -15.71
CA LEU A 192 -2.94 6.01 -14.70
C LEU A 192 -1.61 6.41 -15.34
N GLU A 193 -1.17 5.77 -16.44
CA GLU A 193 -0.02 6.21 -17.22
C GLU A 193 -0.24 7.58 -17.85
N ARG A 194 -1.42 7.86 -18.40
CA ARG A 194 -1.77 9.20 -18.90
C ARG A 194 -1.75 10.24 -17.81
N ARG A 195 -2.29 9.93 -16.61
CA ARG A 195 -2.28 10.82 -15.45
C ARG A 195 -0.86 11.06 -14.92
N ARG A 196 -0.01 10.03 -14.94
CA ARG A 196 1.42 10.13 -14.60
C ARG A 196 2.16 11.04 -15.59
N ALA A 197 1.92 10.86 -16.87
CA ALA A 197 2.51 11.71 -17.93
C ALA A 197 2.01 13.16 -17.85
N ALA A 198 0.76 13.39 -17.43
CA ALA A 198 0.22 14.72 -17.18
C ALA A 198 0.80 15.40 -15.93
N GLY A 199 1.33 14.59 -15.00
CA GLY A 199 1.92 15.06 -13.76
C GLY A 199 0.96 15.05 -12.56
N ASP A 200 -0.23 14.46 -12.68
CA ASP A 200 -1.23 14.39 -11.62
C ASP A 200 -0.85 13.37 -10.53
N ILE A 201 -0.09 12.33 -10.90
CA ILE A 201 0.44 11.32 -9.98
C ILE A 201 1.94 11.07 -10.22
N GLY A 202 2.65 10.61 -9.19
CA GLY A 202 4.07 10.23 -9.28
C GLY A 202 4.25 8.81 -9.80
N CYS A 203 3.64 7.87 -9.12
CA CYS A 203 3.55 6.46 -9.49
C CYS A 203 2.17 5.92 -9.13
N TYR A 204 1.88 4.68 -9.51
CA TYR A 204 0.68 4.01 -9.04
C TYR A 204 1.00 2.61 -8.49
N GLY A 205 0.02 2.03 -7.81
CA GLY A 205 0.14 0.73 -7.19
C GLY A 205 -1.21 0.01 -7.04
N LEU A 206 -1.15 -1.13 -6.40
CA LEU A 206 -2.32 -1.91 -6.01
C LEU A 206 -2.34 -2.05 -4.49
N ALA A 207 -3.42 -1.60 -3.85
CA ALA A 207 -3.65 -1.83 -2.44
C ALA A 207 -4.67 -2.95 -2.31
N THR A 208 -4.25 -4.09 -1.77
CA THR A 208 -5.02 -5.33 -1.73
C THR A 208 -5.28 -5.79 -0.30
N TRP A 209 -6.27 -6.67 -0.11
CA TRP A 209 -6.50 -7.33 1.15
C TRP A 209 -6.18 -8.83 1.06
N GLU A 210 -6.70 -9.53 0.04
CA GLU A 210 -6.51 -10.97 -0.14
C GLU A 210 -5.54 -11.32 -1.28
N ALA A 211 -5.53 -10.55 -2.36
CA ALA A 211 -4.97 -10.91 -3.66
C ALA A 211 -3.60 -11.60 -3.64
N PHE A 212 -2.68 -11.13 -2.81
CA PHE A 212 -1.30 -11.60 -2.78
C PHE A 212 -0.98 -12.51 -1.59
N ARG A 213 -1.97 -12.77 -0.73
CA ARG A 213 -1.84 -13.58 0.49
C ARG A 213 -2.47 -14.96 0.39
N VAL A 214 -3.31 -15.18 -0.62
CA VAL A 214 -4.04 -16.42 -0.81
C VAL A 214 -3.38 -17.32 -1.86
N PRO A 215 -3.61 -18.64 -1.81
CA PRO A 215 -3.04 -19.55 -2.80
C PRO A 215 -3.62 -19.27 -4.21
N PRO A 216 -2.92 -19.66 -5.29
CA PRO A 216 -3.35 -19.42 -6.67
C PRO A 216 -4.72 -20.00 -7.04
N SER A 217 -5.20 -21.00 -6.29
CA SER A 217 -6.53 -21.59 -6.48
C SER A 217 -7.66 -20.81 -5.81
N ALA A 218 -7.35 -19.79 -5.03
CA ALA A 218 -8.37 -18.98 -4.38
C ALA A 218 -9.02 -18.01 -5.37
N GLU A 219 -10.32 -17.76 -5.20
CA GLU A 219 -11.13 -16.90 -6.07
C GLU A 219 -10.56 -15.48 -6.20
N GLN A 220 -10.04 -14.91 -5.13
CA GLN A 220 -9.53 -13.54 -5.10
C GLN A 220 -8.02 -13.42 -5.38
N HIS A 221 -7.37 -14.49 -5.84
CA HIS A 221 -5.95 -14.44 -6.16
C HIS A 221 -5.67 -13.58 -7.41
N LEU A 222 -4.64 -12.71 -7.33
CA LEU A 222 -4.07 -12.00 -8.47
C LEU A 222 -2.57 -12.34 -8.63
N SER A 223 -2.15 -12.55 -9.88
CA SER A 223 -0.76 -12.81 -10.24
C SER A 223 -0.01 -11.51 -10.45
N LEU A 224 1.07 -11.27 -9.69
CA LEU A 224 1.96 -10.11 -9.86
C LEU A 224 2.62 -10.12 -11.24
N ALA A 225 3.03 -11.28 -11.75
CA ALA A 225 3.59 -11.42 -13.09
C ALA A 225 2.61 -10.91 -14.17
N THR A 226 1.35 -11.34 -14.10
CA THR A 226 0.32 -10.89 -15.03
C THR A 226 0.05 -9.40 -14.91
N LEU A 227 0.01 -8.86 -13.70
CA LEU A 227 -0.22 -7.42 -13.47
C LEU A 227 0.92 -6.57 -14.02
N LEU A 228 2.17 -6.98 -13.86
CA LEU A 228 3.32 -6.28 -14.43
C LEU A 228 3.33 -6.33 -15.96
N ASP A 229 2.97 -7.47 -16.56
CA ASP A 229 2.81 -7.58 -18.01
C ASP A 229 1.71 -6.65 -18.54
N ARG A 230 0.57 -6.56 -17.83
CA ARG A 230 -0.51 -5.61 -18.16
C ARG A 230 -0.07 -4.15 -18.00
N ALA A 231 0.71 -3.83 -16.97
CA ALA A 231 1.25 -2.48 -16.78
C ALA A 231 2.25 -2.09 -17.89
N ALA A 232 3.10 -3.02 -18.31
CA ALA A 232 4.03 -2.80 -19.42
C ALA A 232 3.26 -2.54 -20.74
N ARG A 233 2.21 -3.31 -21.05
CA ARG A 233 1.36 -3.06 -22.22
C ARG A 233 0.66 -1.71 -22.16
N ALA A 234 0.17 -1.33 -20.97
CA ALA A 234 -0.46 -0.02 -20.78
C ALA A 234 0.52 1.13 -21.03
N ALA A 235 1.78 1.01 -20.55
CA ALA A 235 2.84 1.96 -20.83
C ALA A 235 3.15 2.08 -22.33
N ASP A 236 3.30 0.94 -23.01
CA ASP A 236 3.50 0.89 -24.47
C ASP A 236 2.33 1.56 -25.23
N ALA A 237 1.08 1.30 -24.82
CA ALA A 237 -0.12 1.88 -25.45
C ALA A 237 -0.19 3.41 -25.29
N VAL A 238 0.36 3.95 -24.19
CA VAL A 238 0.44 5.40 -23.92
C VAL A 238 1.69 6.02 -24.54
N GLY A 239 2.72 5.21 -24.84
CA GLY A 239 3.97 5.65 -25.45
C GLY A 239 4.97 6.18 -24.43
N VAL A 240 5.01 5.58 -23.22
CA VAL A 240 6.01 5.87 -22.19
C VAL A 240 6.97 4.69 -22.05
N ASP A 241 8.24 4.97 -21.72
CA ASP A 241 9.30 3.94 -21.75
C ASP A 241 9.14 2.92 -20.61
N ASP A 242 8.78 3.38 -19.38
CA ASP A 242 8.66 2.55 -18.19
C ASP A 242 7.27 2.70 -17.56
N HIS A 243 6.66 1.60 -17.13
CA HIS A 243 5.38 1.64 -16.44
C HIS A 243 5.50 2.24 -15.03
N GLY A 244 4.43 2.89 -14.59
CA GLY A 244 4.32 3.51 -13.27
C GLY A 244 3.82 2.60 -12.16
N LEU A 245 3.54 1.31 -12.42
CA LEU A 245 3.21 0.32 -11.38
C LEU A 245 4.47 -0.02 -10.60
N GLN A 246 4.67 0.63 -9.46
CA GLN A 246 5.90 0.54 -8.68
C GLN A 246 5.66 0.07 -7.24
N VAL A 247 4.42 0.03 -6.80
CA VAL A 247 4.11 -0.21 -5.38
C VAL A 247 2.99 -1.23 -5.22
N ILE A 248 3.16 -2.15 -4.28
CA ILE A 248 2.05 -2.97 -3.77
C ILE A 248 1.82 -2.66 -2.29
N GLN A 249 0.55 -2.63 -1.88
CA GLN A 249 0.16 -2.52 -0.49
C GLN A 249 -0.69 -3.74 -0.11
N LEU A 250 -0.36 -4.38 1.02
CA LEU A 250 -1.03 -5.58 1.51
C LEU A 250 -1.00 -5.63 3.04
N PRO A 251 -1.94 -6.32 3.70
CA PRO A 251 -1.88 -6.51 5.14
C PRO A 251 -0.71 -7.42 5.51
N PHE A 252 0.02 -7.01 6.56
CA PHE A 252 1.12 -7.82 7.09
C PHE A 252 1.35 -7.54 8.58
N ASN A 253 1.26 -8.58 9.40
CA ASN A 253 1.51 -8.56 10.84
C ASN A 253 1.74 -9.99 11.36
N VAL A 254 1.94 -10.15 12.66
CA VAL A 254 2.22 -11.46 13.29
C VAL A 254 1.12 -12.52 13.11
N GLU A 255 -0.11 -12.12 12.81
CA GLU A 255 -1.27 -13.00 12.55
C GLU A 255 -1.60 -13.13 11.06
N MET A 256 -1.04 -12.26 10.22
CA MET A 256 -1.29 -12.15 8.79
C MET A 256 0.05 -12.11 8.04
N ALA A 257 0.83 -13.19 8.16
CA ALA A 257 2.15 -13.30 7.53
C ALA A 257 2.13 -14.04 6.18
N ASP A 258 0.93 -14.33 5.63
CA ASP A 258 0.76 -15.16 4.43
C ASP A 258 1.50 -14.59 3.20
N ALA A 259 1.62 -13.27 3.07
CA ALA A 259 2.37 -12.65 1.98
C ALA A 259 3.86 -13.03 1.97
N PHE A 260 4.40 -13.48 3.11
CA PHE A 260 5.75 -13.99 3.27
C PHE A 260 5.81 -15.53 3.27
N THR A 261 4.84 -16.20 3.90
CA THR A 261 4.89 -17.66 4.12
C THR A 261 4.19 -18.47 3.02
N GLN A 262 3.27 -17.86 2.25
CA GLN A 262 2.51 -18.53 1.21
C GLN A 262 3.18 -18.37 -0.16
N ALA A 263 3.58 -19.47 -0.80
CA ALA A 263 4.08 -19.49 -2.17
C ALA A 263 2.94 -19.23 -3.18
N SER A 264 2.54 -17.95 -3.28
CA SER A 264 1.36 -17.54 -4.06
C SER A 264 1.70 -17.07 -5.48
N GLN A 265 2.95 -16.70 -5.76
CA GLN A 265 3.34 -16.11 -7.04
C GLN A 265 4.24 -17.06 -7.86
N PRO A 266 4.21 -17.05 -9.21
CA PRO A 266 5.20 -17.77 -9.99
C PRO A 266 6.58 -17.14 -9.76
N ALA A 267 7.64 -17.95 -9.76
CA ALA A 267 9.01 -17.41 -9.63
C ALA A 267 9.31 -16.43 -10.79
N PRO A 268 9.98 -15.30 -10.55
CA PRO A 268 10.38 -14.38 -11.61
C PRO A 268 11.33 -15.03 -12.60
N PRO A 269 11.31 -14.63 -13.90
CA PRO A 269 12.24 -15.15 -14.89
C PRO A 269 13.71 -14.89 -14.50
N GLY A 270 14.52 -15.95 -14.35
CA GLY A 270 15.96 -15.83 -14.06
C GLY A 270 16.35 -16.02 -12.60
N SER A 271 15.42 -16.37 -11.70
CA SER A 271 15.73 -16.67 -10.29
C SER A 271 16.57 -17.95 -10.07
N ASP A 272 16.76 -18.77 -11.10
CA ASP A 272 17.46 -20.08 -11.04
C ASP A 272 18.98 -20.01 -10.77
N ASP A 273 19.61 -18.81 -10.80
CA ASP A 273 21.08 -18.69 -10.76
C ASP A 273 21.68 -18.44 -9.34
N ALA A 274 20.88 -18.35 -8.29
CA ALA A 274 21.38 -17.93 -6.96
C ALA A 274 21.70 -19.08 -5.97
N GLY A 275 21.63 -20.36 -6.34
CA GLY A 275 21.87 -21.39 -5.31
C GLY A 275 21.97 -22.85 -5.70
N SER A 276 22.58 -23.26 -6.81
CA SER A 276 22.93 -24.67 -6.98
C SER A 276 24.27 -24.90 -7.70
N ASP A 277 25.39 -24.68 -7.00
CA ASP A 277 26.66 -25.33 -7.33
C ASP A 277 26.67 -26.75 -6.71
N SER A 278 25.86 -27.65 -7.26
CA SER A 278 26.02 -29.10 -7.06
C SER A 278 25.95 -29.81 -8.41
N GLY A 279 27.17 -30.06 -8.97
CA GLY A 279 27.35 -30.81 -10.18
C GLY A 279 26.66 -32.16 -10.19
N GLY A 280 25.75 -32.36 -11.13
CA GLY A 280 25.06 -33.61 -11.41
C GLY A 280 24.35 -33.49 -12.74
N GLY A 281 25.09 -33.79 -13.86
CA GLY A 281 24.50 -33.94 -15.18
C GLY A 281 23.51 -35.12 -15.20
N GLY A 282 22.23 -34.81 -15.23
CA GLY A 282 21.14 -35.74 -15.47
C GLY A 282 20.21 -35.12 -16.51
N ASP A 283 20.06 -35.86 -17.61
CA ASP A 283 19.16 -35.63 -18.75
C ASP A 283 17.74 -35.34 -18.23
N ARG A 284 17.30 -34.07 -18.26
CA ARG A 284 15.93 -33.70 -17.94
C ARG A 284 15.05 -33.99 -19.14
N LEU A 285 14.20 -35.01 -18.99
CA LEU A 285 13.11 -35.30 -19.92
C LEU A 285 12.05 -34.21 -19.82
N ASP A 286 11.68 -33.64 -20.97
CA ASP A 286 10.58 -32.71 -21.15
C ASP A 286 9.28 -33.22 -20.49
N GLY A 287 8.69 -32.41 -19.60
CA GLY A 287 7.31 -32.58 -19.15
C GLY A 287 7.13 -32.71 -17.64
N ASP A 288 7.34 -31.67 -16.91
CA ASP A 288 6.65 -31.19 -15.70
C ASP A 288 7.50 -30.02 -15.14
N THR A 289 7.32 -28.84 -15.65
CA THR A 289 7.71 -27.64 -14.90
C THR A 289 6.59 -27.46 -13.86
N ASP A 290 6.74 -28.13 -12.70
CA ASP A 290 6.15 -27.62 -11.47
C ASP A 290 6.66 -26.17 -11.39
N ASP A 291 5.78 -25.21 -11.74
CA ASP A 291 6.14 -23.78 -11.73
C ASP A 291 6.61 -23.46 -10.32
N GLU A 292 7.92 -23.29 -10.15
CA GLU A 292 8.51 -22.91 -8.88
C GLU A 292 7.82 -21.63 -8.42
N ARG A 293 7.28 -21.65 -7.21
CA ARG A 293 6.50 -20.55 -6.67
C ARG A 293 7.23 -19.94 -5.49
N VAL A 294 7.10 -18.61 -5.41
CA VAL A 294 7.66 -17.81 -4.35
C VAL A 294 6.58 -17.05 -3.59
N SER A 295 6.91 -16.48 -2.47
CA SER A 295 6.02 -15.60 -1.73
C SER A 295 5.80 -14.27 -2.47
N ALA A 296 4.72 -13.55 -2.10
CA ALA A 296 4.47 -12.25 -2.71
C ALA A 296 5.55 -11.21 -2.35
N LEU A 297 6.11 -11.28 -1.13
CA LEU A 297 7.19 -10.38 -0.72
C LEU A 297 8.48 -10.66 -1.49
N GLU A 298 8.81 -11.93 -1.68
CA GLU A 298 9.98 -12.35 -2.46
C GLU A 298 9.85 -11.92 -3.92
N TYR A 299 8.70 -12.23 -4.55
CA TYR A 299 8.42 -11.79 -5.92
C TYR A 299 8.54 -10.27 -6.08
N ALA A 300 7.92 -9.51 -5.18
CA ALA A 300 7.96 -8.06 -5.22
C ALA A 300 9.39 -7.51 -5.10
N HIS A 301 10.21 -8.12 -4.22
CA HIS A 301 11.60 -7.75 -4.05
C HIS A 301 12.42 -7.97 -5.33
N GLU A 302 12.29 -9.15 -5.95
CA GLU A 302 13.00 -9.50 -7.17
C GLU A 302 12.54 -8.68 -8.39
N ALA A 303 11.23 -8.36 -8.45
CA ALA A 303 10.66 -7.50 -9.47
C ALA A 303 10.95 -5.99 -9.26
N GLY A 304 11.61 -5.62 -8.15
CA GLY A 304 11.92 -4.22 -7.84
C GLY A 304 10.71 -3.38 -7.40
N LEU A 305 9.62 -4.02 -6.97
CA LEU A 305 8.45 -3.35 -6.42
C LEU A 305 8.69 -2.91 -4.97
N HIS A 306 8.15 -1.75 -4.62
CA HIS A 306 8.10 -1.31 -3.23
C HIS A 306 6.91 -1.93 -2.52
N VAL A 307 7.14 -2.47 -1.32
CA VAL A 307 6.07 -3.08 -0.51
C VAL A 307 5.71 -2.17 0.66
N VAL A 308 4.44 -1.82 0.72
CA VAL A 308 3.82 -1.07 1.83
C VAL A 308 2.93 -2.05 2.60
N THR A 309 3.14 -2.20 3.90
CA THR A 309 2.29 -3.06 4.70
C THR A 309 1.19 -2.28 5.40
N SER A 310 -0.04 -2.79 5.35
CA SER A 310 -1.19 -2.29 6.11
C SER A 310 -1.50 -3.23 7.27
N ALA A 311 -2.40 -2.80 8.16
CA ALA A 311 -2.83 -3.57 9.34
C ALA A 311 -1.68 -4.03 10.26
N SER A 312 -0.55 -3.30 10.29
CA SER A 312 0.68 -3.70 10.98
C SER A 312 0.50 -3.99 12.48
N ILE A 313 -0.48 -3.35 13.12
CA ILE A 313 -0.88 -3.60 14.53
C ILE A 313 -2.28 -4.22 14.65
N GLY A 314 -2.81 -4.87 13.59
CA GLY A 314 -4.10 -5.57 13.62
C GLY A 314 -5.26 -4.68 14.08
N GLN A 315 -5.36 -3.43 13.62
CA GLN A 315 -6.36 -2.45 14.08
C GLN A 315 -6.35 -2.27 15.62
N ALA A 316 -5.17 -2.14 16.20
CA ALA A 316 -4.86 -2.03 17.63
C ALA A 316 -4.91 -3.34 18.44
N ALA A 317 -5.44 -4.45 17.93
CA ALA A 317 -5.48 -5.71 18.67
C ALA A 317 -4.07 -6.21 19.05
N LEU A 318 -3.09 -6.05 18.15
CA LEU A 318 -1.70 -6.46 18.38
C LEU A 318 -0.90 -5.46 19.24
N ALA A 319 -1.45 -4.29 19.55
CA ALA A 319 -0.88 -3.40 20.55
C ALA A 319 -1.12 -3.90 21.99
N GLU A 320 -2.17 -4.71 22.20
CA GLU A 320 -2.48 -5.29 23.51
C GLU A 320 -1.68 -6.57 23.78
N SER A 321 -1.52 -7.43 22.77
CA SER A 321 -0.78 -8.68 22.92
C SER A 321 -0.29 -9.23 21.57
N ILE A 322 0.90 -9.85 21.58
CA ILE A 322 1.44 -10.67 20.50
C ILE A 322 1.91 -12.01 21.09
N PRO A 323 2.06 -13.07 20.28
CA PRO A 323 2.54 -14.37 20.78
C PRO A 323 3.88 -14.21 21.51
N PRO A 324 4.01 -14.75 22.76
CA PRO A 324 5.20 -14.55 23.59
C PRO A 324 6.52 -15.02 22.93
N ALA A 325 6.45 -16.07 22.11
CA ALA A 325 7.63 -16.58 21.39
C ALA A 325 8.13 -15.57 20.37
N ILE A 326 7.22 -14.87 19.65
CA ILE A 326 7.57 -13.83 18.70
C ILE A 326 8.03 -12.57 19.43
N ALA A 327 7.34 -12.19 20.53
CA ALA A 327 7.71 -11.03 21.34
C ALA A 327 9.15 -11.11 21.86
N ALA A 328 9.63 -12.32 22.19
CA ALA A 328 10.98 -12.55 22.72
C ALA A 328 12.10 -12.23 21.69
N GLU A 329 11.79 -12.31 20.38
CA GLU A 329 12.74 -12.04 19.30
C GLU A 329 12.72 -10.58 18.84
N LEU A 330 11.70 -9.80 19.25
CA LEU A 330 11.47 -8.44 18.75
C LEU A 330 11.96 -7.37 19.74
N ALA A 331 12.70 -6.41 19.22
CA ALA A 331 13.03 -5.20 19.96
C ALA A 331 11.83 -4.23 20.02
N GLY A 332 11.61 -3.60 21.16
CA GLY A 332 10.54 -2.63 21.44
C GLY A 332 10.25 -2.56 22.92
N ASP A 333 9.94 -1.38 23.43
CA ASP A 333 9.62 -1.15 24.85
C ASP A 333 8.15 -1.47 25.17
N THR A 334 7.29 -1.46 24.14
CA THR A 334 5.85 -1.79 24.23
C THR A 334 5.47 -2.87 23.22
N THR A 335 4.33 -3.51 23.46
CA THR A 335 3.78 -4.52 22.53
C THR A 335 3.49 -3.92 21.14
N ALA A 336 2.98 -2.67 21.11
CA ALA A 336 2.75 -1.95 19.87
C ALA A 336 4.05 -1.76 19.08
N GLN A 337 5.14 -1.35 19.74
CA GLN A 337 6.44 -1.19 19.10
C GLN A 337 7.01 -2.51 18.58
N GLN A 338 6.84 -3.60 19.32
CA GLN A 338 7.23 -4.94 18.88
C GLN A 338 6.43 -5.38 17.64
N ALA A 339 5.10 -5.18 17.62
CA ALA A 339 4.26 -5.50 16.47
C ALA A 339 4.64 -4.68 15.22
N ILE A 340 4.92 -3.38 15.38
CA ILE A 340 5.42 -2.51 14.32
C ILE A 340 6.79 -3.00 13.83
N ASN A 341 7.69 -3.35 14.77
CA ASN A 341 9.03 -3.82 14.43
C ASN A 341 9.00 -5.17 13.69
N PHE A 342 8.05 -6.07 14.02
CA PHE A 342 7.80 -7.28 13.23
C PHE A 342 7.46 -6.92 11.78
N ALA A 343 6.43 -6.10 11.55
CA ALA A 343 5.98 -5.77 10.20
C ALA A 343 7.07 -5.09 9.36
N ARG A 344 7.82 -4.15 9.95
CA ARG A 344 8.91 -3.43 9.26
C ARG A 344 10.18 -4.26 9.08
N SER A 345 10.32 -5.40 9.78
CA SER A 345 11.46 -6.32 9.67
C SER A 345 11.33 -7.32 8.54
N ALA A 346 10.13 -7.52 8.00
CA ALA A 346 9.94 -8.49 6.92
C ALA A 346 10.80 -8.12 5.69
N PRO A 347 11.51 -9.10 5.12
CA PRO A 347 12.33 -8.88 3.93
C PRO A 347 11.52 -8.28 2.78
N GLY A 348 12.07 -7.28 2.09
CA GLY A 348 11.40 -6.59 0.98
C GLY A 348 10.40 -5.49 1.40
N VAL A 349 9.96 -5.42 2.64
CA VAL A 349 9.05 -4.35 3.10
C VAL A 349 9.75 -2.99 3.08
N THR A 350 9.10 -2.00 2.49
CA THR A 350 9.59 -0.62 2.42
C THR A 350 9.10 0.20 3.61
N THR A 351 7.80 0.20 3.86
CA THR A 351 7.18 0.92 4.99
C THR A 351 6.00 0.16 5.55
N SER A 352 5.79 0.28 6.86
CA SER A 352 4.67 -0.32 7.57
C SER A 352 3.72 0.76 8.05
N LEU A 353 2.50 0.74 7.54
CA LEU A 353 1.47 1.71 7.91
C LEU A 353 0.89 1.38 9.27
N VAL A 354 0.81 2.39 10.12
CA VAL A 354 0.25 2.31 11.45
C VAL A 354 -0.83 3.37 11.61
N GLY A 355 -2.00 2.98 12.13
CA GLY A 355 -3.05 3.93 12.49
C GLY A 355 -2.63 4.73 13.71
N MET A 356 -2.58 6.05 13.57
CA MET A 356 -2.21 6.99 14.63
C MET A 356 -3.23 8.12 14.63
N SER A 357 -4.12 8.13 15.62
CA SER A 357 -5.20 9.13 15.73
C SER A 357 -4.93 10.20 16.80
N SER A 358 -3.77 10.18 17.45
CA SER A 358 -3.37 11.20 18.43
C SER A 358 -1.84 11.39 18.45
N PRO A 359 -1.34 12.54 18.92
CA PRO A 359 0.09 12.76 19.13
C PRO A 359 0.76 11.74 20.05
N ASP A 360 0.06 11.28 21.10
CA ASP A 360 0.57 10.25 22.01
C ASP A 360 0.82 8.92 21.28
N HIS A 361 -0.08 8.52 20.36
CA HIS A 361 0.12 7.35 19.51
C HIS A 361 1.32 7.54 18.56
N VAL A 362 1.53 8.76 18.06
CA VAL A 362 2.70 9.06 17.22
C VAL A 362 3.98 8.90 18.00
N ASP A 363 4.08 9.48 19.20
CA ASP A 363 5.27 9.41 20.03
C ASP A 363 5.63 7.97 20.39
N GLU A 364 4.64 7.16 20.76
CA GLU A 364 4.83 5.74 21.05
C GLU A 364 5.29 4.95 19.81
N ASN A 365 4.60 5.11 18.69
CA ASN A 365 4.81 4.28 17.51
C ASN A 365 6.09 4.67 16.75
N VAL A 366 6.42 5.96 16.69
CA VAL A 366 7.66 6.42 16.03
C VAL A 366 8.91 5.91 16.78
N ALA A 367 8.81 5.70 18.09
CA ALA A 367 9.89 5.14 18.89
C ALA A 367 10.27 3.72 18.44
N ALA A 368 9.36 2.94 17.84
CA ALA A 368 9.69 1.66 17.21
C ALA A 368 10.78 1.80 16.14
N GLY A 369 10.89 2.96 15.50
CA GLY A 369 11.92 3.27 14.50
C GLY A 369 13.33 3.42 15.08
N THR A 370 13.48 3.59 16.39
CA THR A 370 14.79 3.68 17.06
C THR A 370 15.43 2.30 17.32
N PHE A 371 14.64 1.24 17.23
CA PHE A 371 15.12 -0.13 17.33
C PHE A 371 15.54 -0.65 15.95
N ASP A 372 16.59 -1.47 15.92
CA ASP A 372 16.97 -2.14 14.68
C ASP A 372 15.91 -3.19 14.29
N PRO A 373 15.54 -3.28 13.03
CA PRO A 373 14.68 -4.37 12.53
C PRO A 373 15.46 -5.69 12.58
N LEU A 374 14.74 -6.81 12.62
CA LEU A 374 15.36 -8.13 12.48
C LEU A 374 16.08 -8.23 11.12
N GLY A 375 17.23 -8.90 11.11
CA GLY A 375 17.84 -9.32 9.85
C GLY A 375 17.05 -10.47 9.21
N ALA A 376 17.19 -10.66 7.88
CA ALA A 376 16.42 -11.65 7.13
C ALA A 376 16.46 -13.05 7.76
N SER A 377 17.64 -13.59 8.07
CA SER A 377 17.75 -14.93 8.68
C SER A 377 17.10 -15.04 10.06
N ALA A 378 17.08 -13.94 10.85
CA ALA A 378 16.40 -13.95 12.15
C ALA A 378 14.88 -13.83 11.97
N PHE A 379 14.43 -13.16 10.91
CA PHE A 379 13.02 -13.09 10.56
C PHE A 379 12.48 -14.45 10.07
N ASP A 380 13.24 -15.13 9.20
CA ASP A 380 12.93 -16.48 8.71
C ASP A 380 12.76 -17.48 9.88
N ALA A 381 13.66 -17.40 10.87
CA ALA A 381 13.64 -18.29 12.05
C ALA A 381 12.38 -18.16 12.93
N ILE A 382 11.58 -17.07 12.78
CA ILE A 382 10.29 -16.95 13.45
C ILE A 382 9.27 -17.99 12.94
N PHE A 383 9.44 -18.44 11.69
CA PHE A 383 8.49 -19.34 11.01
C PHE A 383 9.00 -20.78 10.90
N GLU A 384 10.19 -21.11 11.40
CA GLU A 384 10.76 -22.44 11.54
C GLU A 384 10.32 -23.13 12.85
#